data_756d64d961320fe953fd848fda8e7fcb
#
_entry.id   756d64d961320fe953fd848fda8e7fcb
#
_cell.length_a   1.000
_cell.length_b   1.000
_cell.length_c   1.000
_cell.angle_alpha   90.00
_cell.angle_beta   90.00
_cell.angle_gamma   90.00
#
_symmetry.space_group_name_H-M   'P 1'
#
loop_
_entity.id
_entity.type
_entity.pdbx_description
1 polymer ?
#
loop_
_entity_poly.entity_id
_entity_poly.type
_entity_poly.pdbx_seq_one_letter_code
_entity_poly.pdbx_strand_id
1 'polypeptide(L)'
;MTNEAAFNIFCASLTVYIGCILYIRLNGLRTFSKMTSYDFAMTIGVGSILGATATNTSGNAAYGLLAIGFLVIFQRIFSHLRVFPAFENMISNDPVCLVWKGELLKENLRATRVTELDVYAKLREANALNFDTVHAVILETSGDIAVLPDYPCPHELEAYSVAPA
;
A
#
# COMPACT_ATOMS: atom_id res chain seq x y z
N MET A 1 -13.67 34.70 -11.10
CA MET A 1 -13.28 34.31 -9.72
C MET A 1 -13.06 35.60 -8.97
N THR A 2 -13.77 35.82 -7.86
CA THR A 2 -13.53 36.97 -6.98
C THR A 2 -12.20 36.78 -6.26
N ASN A 3 -11.43 37.82 -6.02
CA ASN A 3 -10.16 37.78 -5.30
C ASN A 3 -10.29 37.10 -3.93
N GLU A 4 -11.44 37.26 -3.27
CA GLU A 4 -11.78 36.64 -2.00
C GLU A 4 -11.84 35.09 -2.12
N ALA A 5 -12.46 34.57 -3.18
CA ALA A 5 -12.53 33.13 -3.39
C ALA A 5 -11.13 32.50 -3.61
N ALA A 6 -10.29 33.18 -4.37
CA ALA A 6 -8.90 32.75 -4.59
C ALA A 6 -8.09 32.75 -3.28
N PHE A 7 -8.27 33.80 -2.46
CA PHE A 7 -7.61 33.90 -1.15
C PHE A 7 -8.07 32.79 -0.18
N ASN A 8 -9.39 32.53 -0.14
CA ASN A 8 -9.95 31.47 0.70
C ASN A 8 -9.42 30.07 0.29
N ILE A 9 -9.34 29.79 -1.02
CA ILE A 9 -8.76 28.54 -1.53
C ILE A 9 -7.29 28.44 -1.14
N PHE A 10 -6.53 29.49 -1.27
CA PHE A 10 -5.12 29.52 -0.87
C PHE A 10 -4.96 29.23 0.63
N CYS A 11 -5.71 29.90 1.49
CA CYS A 11 -5.66 29.67 2.94
C CYS A 11 -6.09 28.25 3.31
N ALA A 12 -7.16 27.72 2.71
CA ALA A 12 -7.64 26.36 2.94
C ALA A 12 -6.57 25.33 2.52
N SER A 13 -6.00 25.48 1.32
CA SER A 13 -4.96 24.59 0.80
C SER A 13 -3.72 24.61 1.70
N LEU A 14 -3.28 25.77 2.14
CA LEU A 14 -2.13 25.92 3.03
C LEU A 14 -2.39 25.25 4.39
N THR A 15 -3.57 25.47 4.97
CA THR A 15 -3.97 24.90 6.26
C THR A 15 -3.99 23.37 6.18
N VAL A 16 -4.59 22.81 5.13
CA VAL A 16 -4.67 21.36 4.90
C VAL A 16 -3.30 20.77 4.66
N TYR A 17 -2.44 21.43 3.90
CA TYR A 17 -1.08 20.98 3.63
C TYR A 17 -0.23 20.90 4.89
N ILE A 18 -0.25 21.97 5.72
CA ILE A 18 0.47 22.00 7.01
C ILE A 18 -0.09 20.93 7.95
N GLY A 19 -1.42 20.79 8.04
CA GLY A 19 -2.06 19.76 8.85
C GLY A 19 -1.64 18.36 8.44
N CYS A 20 -1.56 18.08 7.13
CA CYS A 20 -1.10 16.80 6.61
C CYS A 20 0.36 16.50 7.01
N ILE A 21 1.26 17.48 6.90
CA ILE A 21 2.65 17.34 7.34
C ILE A 21 2.72 17.00 8.84
N LEU A 22 1.92 17.69 9.66
CA LEU A 22 1.87 17.43 11.09
C LEU A 22 1.37 16.00 11.40
N TYR A 23 0.31 15.55 10.71
CA TYR A 23 -0.19 14.17 10.87
C TYR A 23 0.86 13.13 10.49
N ILE A 24 1.57 13.31 9.36
CA ILE A 24 2.66 12.41 8.95
C ILE A 24 3.75 12.37 10.01
N ARG A 25 4.14 13.54 10.52
CA ARG A 25 5.21 13.66 11.51
C ARG A 25 4.85 13.02 12.86
N LEU A 26 3.59 13.12 13.30
CA LEU A 26 3.11 12.54 14.55
C LEU A 26 2.92 11.02 14.47
N ASN A 27 2.52 10.50 13.32
CA ASN A 27 2.26 9.08 13.14
C ASN A 27 3.45 8.26 12.65
N GLY A 28 4.50 8.93 12.18
CA GLY A 28 5.72 8.28 11.73
C GLY A 28 5.66 7.75 10.29
N LEU A 29 6.68 6.96 9.91
CA LEU A 29 6.96 6.54 8.54
C LEU A 29 5.87 5.68 7.88
N ARG A 30 4.96 5.09 8.66
CA ARG A 30 3.92 4.17 8.16
C ARG A 30 2.64 4.85 7.69
N THR A 31 2.47 6.15 7.89
CA THR A 31 1.19 6.87 7.69
C THR A 31 0.66 6.78 6.26
N PHE A 32 1.53 6.76 5.26
CA PHE A 32 1.19 6.66 3.84
C PHE A 32 1.98 5.55 3.12
N SER A 33 2.40 4.53 3.87
CA SER A 33 3.10 3.38 3.29
C SER A 33 2.10 2.42 2.65
N LYS A 34 2.43 1.92 1.45
CA LYS A 34 1.66 0.90 0.74
C LYS A 34 1.98 -0.51 1.27
N MET A 35 1.90 -0.71 2.58
CA MET A 35 2.22 -2.02 3.16
C MET A 35 1.08 -3.03 2.99
N THR A 36 -0.16 -2.54 2.84
CA THR A 36 -1.35 -3.37 2.64
C THR A 36 -2.36 -2.70 1.73
N SER A 37 -3.28 -3.48 1.19
CA SER A 37 -4.33 -2.97 0.29
C SER A 37 -5.21 -1.91 0.97
N TYR A 38 -5.51 -2.06 2.27
CA TYR A 38 -6.30 -1.06 2.99
C TYR A 38 -5.49 0.20 3.33
N ASP A 39 -4.18 0.12 3.59
CA ASP A 39 -3.33 1.31 3.74
C ASP A 39 -3.35 2.15 2.45
N PHE A 40 -3.30 1.47 1.30
CA PHE A 40 -3.43 2.13 0.00
C PHE A 40 -4.79 2.80 -0.20
N ALA A 41 -5.89 2.10 0.12
CA ALA A 41 -7.24 2.66 0.06
C ALA A 41 -7.40 3.87 0.99
N MET A 42 -6.84 3.82 2.20
CA MET A 42 -6.84 4.94 3.15
C MET A 42 -6.05 6.13 2.61
N THR A 43 -4.90 5.91 1.97
CA THR A 43 -4.11 6.98 1.35
C THR A 43 -4.91 7.71 0.27
N ILE A 44 -5.63 6.98 -0.59
CA ILE A 44 -6.53 7.56 -1.60
C ILE A 44 -7.65 8.36 -0.93
N GLY A 45 -8.28 7.80 0.13
CA GLY A 45 -9.33 8.47 0.90
C GLY A 45 -8.86 9.79 1.50
N VAL A 46 -7.69 9.80 2.11
CA VAL A 46 -7.06 11.03 2.64
C VAL A 46 -6.81 12.03 1.52
N GLY A 47 -6.24 11.60 0.40
CA GLY A 47 -6.00 12.48 -0.76
C GLY A 47 -7.29 13.10 -1.31
N SER A 48 -8.39 12.34 -1.35
CA SER A 48 -9.70 12.83 -1.77
C SER A 48 -10.26 13.90 -0.82
N ILE A 49 -10.13 13.70 0.50
CA ILE A 49 -10.55 14.68 1.52
C ILE A 49 -9.70 15.95 1.41
N LEU A 50 -8.37 15.81 1.22
CA LEU A 50 -7.46 16.94 1.00
C LEU A 50 -7.91 17.78 -0.19
N GLY A 51 -8.16 17.15 -1.33
CA GLY A 51 -8.61 17.83 -2.55
C GLY A 51 -9.96 18.52 -2.37
N ALA A 52 -10.94 17.83 -1.80
CA ALA A 52 -12.26 18.39 -1.53
C ALA A 52 -12.21 19.57 -0.55
N THR A 53 -11.39 19.48 0.49
CA THR A 53 -11.24 20.53 1.50
C THR A 53 -10.51 21.76 0.94
N ALA A 54 -9.48 21.56 0.14
CA ALA A 54 -8.70 22.63 -0.47
C ALA A 54 -9.53 23.45 -1.48
N THR A 55 -10.47 22.80 -2.18
CA THR A 55 -11.31 23.46 -3.20
C THR A 55 -12.62 24.01 -2.65
N ASN A 56 -12.96 23.73 -1.40
CA ASN A 56 -14.21 24.19 -0.79
C ASN A 56 -14.11 25.64 -0.32
N THR A 57 -14.70 26.55 -1.07
CA THR A 57 -14.68 27.99 -0.79
C THR A 57 -15.63 28.42 0.33
N SER A 58 -16.64 27.60 0.65
CA SER A 58 -17.67 27.88 1.64
C SER A 58 -17.59 27.05 2.91
N GLY A 59 -16.73 26.02 2.91
CA GLY A 59 -16.56 25.10 4.01
C GLY A 59 -15.43 25.49 4.95
N ASN A 60 -15.56 25.04 6.20
CA ASN A 60 -14.48 25.20 7.16
C ASN A 60 -13.42 24.08 6.95
N ALA A 61 -12.19 24.44 6.58
CA ALA A 61 -11.07 23.51 6.39
C ALA A 61 -10.81 22.63 7.63
N ALA A 62 -11.25 23.08 8.82
CA ALA A 62 -11.13 22.29 10.04
C ALA A 62 -11.88 20.97 9.99
N TYR A 63 -13.03 20.88 9.32
CA TYR A 63 -13.75 19.60 9.18
C TYR A 63 -12.98 18.59 8.35
N GLY A 64 -12.32 19.02 7.27
CA GLY A 64 -11.46 18.15 6.48
C GLY A 64 -10.26 17.64 7.29
N LEU A 65 -9.61 18.53 8.05
CA LEU A 65 -8.52 18.15 8.95
C LEU A 65 -8.97 17.18 10.05
N LEU A 66 -10.14 17.39 10.65
CA LEU A 66 -10.71 16.48 11.63
C LEU A 66 -10.99 15.10 11.02
N ALA A 67 -11.56 15.05 9.81
CA ALA A 67 -11.83 13.79 9.11
C ALA A 67 -10.53 13.03 8.83
N ILE A 68 -9.49 13.70 8.34
CA ILE A 68 -8.17 13.11 8.15
C ILE A 68 -7.58 12.63 9.49
N GLY A 69 -7.70 13.43 10.55
CA GLY A 69 -7.25 13.07 11.89
C GLY A 69 -7.88 11.78 12.40
N PHE A 70 -9.19 11.62 12.24
CA PHE A 70 -9.89 10.38 12.61
C PHE A 70 -9.42 9.19 11.76
N LEU A 71 -9.26 9.35 10.46
CA LEU A 71 -8.75 8.29 9.59
C LEU A 71 -7.35 7.83 10.02
N VAL A 72 -6.47 8.77 10.31
CA VAL A 72 -5.11 8.49 10.77
C VAL A 72 -5.11 7.80 12.15
N ILE A 73 -6.01 8.20 13.06
CA ILE A 73 -6.18 7.54 14.36
C ILE A 73 -6.66 6.09 14.15
N PHE A 74 -7.66 5.87 13.31
CA PHE A 74 -8.14 4.54 13.00
C PHE A 74 -7.04 3.67 12.38
N GLN A 75 -6.30 4.20 11.40
CA GLN A 75 -5.17 3.50 10.80
C GLN A 75 -4.13 3.09 11.86
N ARG A 76 -3.83 3.97 12.81
CA ARG A 76 -2.91 3.67 13.91
C ARG A 76 -3.46 2.56 14.82
N ILE A 77 -4.74 2.60 15.18
CA ILE A 77 -5.39 1.55 15.98
C ILE A 77 -5.33 0.21 15.24
N PHE A 78 -5.72 0.17 13.97
CA PHE A 78 -5.67 -1.03 13.15
C PHE A 78 -4.24 -1.57 12.99
N SER A 79 -3.25 -0.69 12.81
CA SER A 79 -1.84 -1.08 12.74
C SER A 79 -1.33 -1.73 14.04
N HIS A 80 -1.82 -1.27 15.20
CA HIS A 80 -1.50 -1.91 16.46
C HIS A 80 -2.23 -3.25 16.67
N LEU A 81 -3.49 -3.34 16.23
CA LEU A 81 -4.27 -4.58 16.33
C LEU A 81 -3.70 -5.70 15.46
N ARG A 82 -3.07 -5.37 14.33
CA ARG A 82 -2.40 -6.34 13.45
C ARG A 82 -1.24 -7.09 14.08
N VAL A 83 -0.67 -6.59 15.17
CA VAL A 83 0.38 -7.33 15.89
C VAL A 83 -0.18 -8.64 16.48
N PHE A 84 -1.50 -8.75 16.65
CA PHE A 84 -2.15 -9.96 17.10
C PHE A 84 -2.49 -10.88 15.93
N PRO A 85 -1.93 -12.12 15.88
CA PRO A 85 -2.11 -13.04 14.74
C PRO A 85 -3.58 -13.34 14.40
N ALA A 86 -4.44 -13.44 15.44
CA ALA A 86 -5.86 -13.68 15.24
C ALA A 86 -6.56 -12.56 14.45
N PHE A 87 -6.12 -11.32 14.64
CA PHE A 87 -6.67 -10.16 13.95
C PHE A 87 -6.07 -10.02 12.55
N GLU A 88 -4.79 -10.30 12.39
CA GLU A 88 -4.12 -10.26 11.09
C GLU A 88 -4.72 -11.28 10.13
N ASN A 89 -4.91 -12.53 10.55
CA ASN A 89 -5.52 -13.58 9.73
C ASN A 89 -6.97 -13.28 9.31
N MET A 90 -7.67 -12.41 10.04
CA MET A 90 -9.03 -11.99 9.70
C MET A 90 -9.06 -10.90 8.62
N ILE A 91 -8.02 -10.06 8.55
CA ILE A 91 -8.03 -8.85 7.71
C ILE A 91 -7.11 -8.96 6.50
N SER A 92 -6.00 -9.67 6.63
CA SER A 92 -4.99 -9.81 5.59
C SER A 92 -5.18 -11.12 4.84
N ASN A 93 -5.07 -11.07 3.53
CA ASN A 93 -4.92 -12.27 2.72
C ASN A 93 -3.47 -12.76 2.86
N ASP A 94 -3.25 -14.06 2.76
CA ASP A 94 -1.91 -14.62 2.73
C ASP A 94 -1.22 -14.33 1.39
N PRO A 95 0.10 -14.11 1.38
CA PRO A 95 0.85 -14.00 0.14
C PRO A 95 0.79 -15.32 -0.63
N VAL A 96 0.70 -15.23 -1.97
CA VAL A 96 0.55 -16.42 -2.84
C VAL A 96 1.73 -16.54 -3.77
N CYS A 97 2.38 -17.71 -3.77
CA CYS A 97 3.46 -18.02 -4.70
C CYS A 97 2.91 -18.22 -6.11
N LEU A 98 3.43 -17.47 -7.09
CA LEU A 98 3.05 -17.54 -8.50
C LEU A 98 4.06 -18.30 -9.35
N VAL A 99 5.35 -18.22 -8.99
CA VAL A 99 6.46 -18.96 -9.61
C VAL A 99 7.32 -19.53 -8.50
N TRP A 100 7.71 -20.79 -8.65
CA TRP A 100 8.60 -21.47 -7.73
C TRP A 100 9.71 -22.17 -8.51
N LYS A 101 10.98 -21.83 -8.21
CA LYS A 101 12.18 -22.42 -8.88
C LYS A 101 12.06 -22.44 -10.40
N GLY A 102 11.61 -21.36 -10.98
CA GLY A 102 11.46 -21.21 -12.43
C GLY A 102 10.17 -21.79 -13.03
N GLU A 103 9.33 -22.47 -12.24
CA GLU A 103 8.08 -23.05 -12.72
C GLU A 103 6.87 -22.16 -12.40
N LEU A 104 6.03 -21.88 -13.39
CA LEU A 104 4.77 -21.14 -13.25
C LEU A 104 3.69 -22.02 -12.60
N LEU A 105 3.18 -21.59 -11.45
CA LEU A 105 2.09 -22.24 -10.74
C LEU A 105 0.73 -21.77 -11.31
N LYS A 106 0.27 -22.44 -12.38
CA LYS A 106 -0.92 -22.02 -13.15
C LYS A 106 -2.19 -22.01 -12.34
N GLU A 107 -2.32 -22.86 -11.32
CA GLU A 107 -3.48 -22.88 -10.43
C GLU A 107 -3.53 -21.63 -9.56
N ASN A 108 -2.39 -21.24 -8.99
CA ASN A 108 -2.27 -20.02 -8.18
C ASN A 108 -2.49 -18.75 -9.01
N LEU A 109 -1.98 -18.71 -10.25
CA LEU A 109 -2.25 -17.61 -11.19
C LEU A 109 -3.75 -17.46 -11.44
N ARG A 110 -4.48 -18.56 -11.68
CA ARG A 110 -5.93 -18.54 -11.90
C ARG A 110 -6.69 -18.11 -10.65
N ALA A 111 -6.32 -18.64 -9.47
CA ALA A 111 -6.96 -18.34 -8.20
C ALA A 111 -6.81 -16.84 -7.85
N THR A 112 -5.66 -16.26 -8.11
CA THR A 112 -5.33 -14.86 -7.84
C THR A 112 -5.73 -13.91 -8.96
N ARG A 113 -6.18 -14.42 -10.13
CA ARG A 113 -6.52 -13.64 -11.33
C ARG A 113 -5.32 -12.84 -11.89
N VAL A 114 -4.11 -13.34 -11.67
CA VAL A 114 -2.89 -12.78 -12.23
C VAL A 114 -2.61 -13.49 -13.56
N THR A 115 -2.25 -12.74 -14.58
CA THR A 115 -1.90 -13.31 -15.89
C THR A 115 -0.41 -13.64 -15.96
N GLU A 116 -0.05 -14.58 -16.83
CA GLU A 116 1.36 -14.84 -17.13
C GLU A 116 2.09 -13.57 -17.63
N LEU A 117 1.37 -12.69 -18.36
CA LEU A 117 1.92 -11.43 -18.84
C LEU A 117 2.28 -10.47 -17.71
N ASP A 118 1.50 -10.46 -16.63
CA ASP A 118 1.79 -9.64 -15.44
C ASP A 118 3.07 -10.13 -14.76
N VAL A 119 3.24 -11.45 -14.63
CA VAL A 119 4.47 -12.07 -14.11
C VAL A 119 5.67 -11.68 -14.97
N TYR A 120 5.56 -11.82 -16.30
CA TYR A 120 6.64 -11.41 -17.22
C TYR A 120 6.94 -9.91 -17.13
N ALA A 121 5.94 -9.07 -16.92
CA ALA A 121 6.13 -7.64 -16.74
C ALA A 121 6.96 -7.35 -15.48
N LYS A 122 6.64 -8.02 -14.37
CA LYS A 122 7.39 -7.88 -13.12
C LYS A 122 8.79 -8.46 -13.18
N LEU A 123 9.00 -9.55 -13.89
CA LEU A 123 10.33 -10.08 -14.15
C LEU A 123 11.21 -9.09 -14.91
N ARG A 124 10.65 -8.41 -15.94
CA ARG A 124 11.37 -7.34 -16.67
C ARG A 124 11.68 -6.14 -15.76
N GLU A 125 10.73 -5.73 -14.91
CA GLU A 125 10.94 -4.65 -13.94
C GLU A 125 12.08 -4.97 -12.96
N ALA A 126 12.17 -6.24 -12.53
CA ALA A 126 13.22 -6.73 -11.65
C ALA A 126 14.55 -7.07 -12.36
N ASN A 127 14.64 -6.84 -13.68
CA ASN A 127 15.78 -7.26 -14.52
C ASN A 127 16.10 -8.77 -14.46
N ALA A 128 15.13 -9.60 -14.12
CA ALA A 128 15.23 -11.05 -14.09
C ALA A 128 14.72 -11.60 -15.44
N LEU A 129 15.59 -11.68 -16.45
CA LEU A 129 15.20 -12.03 -17.81
C LEU A 129 15.02 -13.54 -18.03
N ASN A 130 15.55 -14.38 -17.15
CA ASN A 130 15.46 -15.84 -17.21
C ASN A 130 14.79 -16.37 -15.95
N PHE A 131 13.89 -17.34 -16.11
CA PHE A 131 13.29 -18.07 -14.99
C PHE A 131 14.32 -18.82 -14.15
N ASP A 132 15.41 -19.28 -14.75
CA ASP A 132 16.50 -20.01 -14.05
C ASP A 132 17.20 -19.13 -13.00
N THR A 133 17.07 -17.82 -13.09
CA THR A 133 17.65 -16.86 -12.12
C THR A 133 16.63 -16.39 -11.07
N VAL A 134 15.44 -16.99 -11.06
CA VAL A 134 14.33 -16.61 -10.18
C VAL A 134 14.02 -17.74 -9.23
N HIS A 135 14.19 -17.50 -7.94
CA HIS A 135 13.81 -18.45 -6.90
C HIS A 135 12.29 -18.54 -6.74
N ALA A 136 11.65 -17.40 -6.60
CA ALA A 136 10.19 -17.31 -6.45
C ALA A 136 9.65 -15.98 -6.98
N VAL A 137 8.39 -15.99 -7.39
CA VAL A 137 7.59 -14.79 -7.61
C VAL A 137 6.35 -14.88 -6.73
N ILE A 138 6.16 -13.89 -5.87
CA ILE A 138 5.13 -13.90 -4.83
C ILE A 138 4.19 -12.72 -5.04
N LEU A 139 2.89 -12.99 -5.03
CA LEU A 139 1.85 -11.95 -4.90
C LEU A 139 1.72 -11.60 -3.43
N GLU A 140 2.12 -10.40 -3.07
CA GLU A 140 2.11 -9.89 -1.71
C GLU A 140 0.70 -9.48 -1.24
N THR A 141 0.51 -9.35 0.05
CA THR A 141 -0.73 -8.87 0.67
C THR A 141 -1.11 -7.44 0.24
N SER A 142 -0.15 -6.66 -0.24
CA SER A 142 -0.36 -5.33 -0.82
C SER A 142 -0.99 -5.37 -2.22
N GLY A 143 -1.03 -6.55 -2.86
CA GLY A 143 -1.41 -6.72 -4.26
C GLY A 143 -0.26 -6.46 -5.24
N ASP A 144 0.94 -6.18 -4.77
CA ASP A 144 2.13 -6.07 -5.61
C ASP A 144 2.79 -7.45 -5.78
N ILE A 145 3.58 -7.60 -6.85
CA ILE A 145 4.26 -8.84 -7.16
C ILE A 145 5.76 -8.65 -6.89
N ALA A 146 6.26 -9.41 -5.91
CA ALA A 146 7.67 -9.45 -5.55
C ALA A 146 8.41 -10.55 -6.33
N VAL A 147 9.57 -10.22 -6.87
CA VAL A 147 10.46 -11.17 -7.56
C VAL A 147 11.66 -11.43 -6.67
N LEU A 148 11.84 -12.68 -6.26
CA LEU A 148 12.98 -13.14 -5.47
C LEU A 148 14.00 -13.80 -6.41
N PRO A 149 15.16 -13.19 -6.61
CA PRO A 149 16.20 -13.80 -7.43
C PRO A 149 16.83 -15.01 -6.71
N ASP A 150 17.35 -15.93 -7.51
CA ASP A 150 18.04 -17.13 -7.02
C ASP A 150 19.50 -16.79 -6.63
N TYR A 151 19.65 -15.99 -5.58
CA TYR A 151 20.93 -15.77 -4.91
C TYR A 151 21.02 -16.67 -3.68
N PRO A 152 22.21 -17.05 -3.22
CA PRO A 152 22.37 -17.72 -1.94
C PRO A 152 21.85 -16.80 -0.83
N CYS A 153 20.56 -16.95 -0.51
CA CYS A 153 19.94 -16.25 0.61
C CYS A 153 20.55 -16.75 1.92
N PRO A 154 20.81 -15.85 2.88
CA PRO A 154 21.05 -16.29 4.25
C PRO A 154 19.90 -17.19 4.70
N HIS A 155 20.22 -18.32 5.34
CA HIS A 155 19.29 -19.37 5.76
C HIS A 155 18.01 -18.87 6.46
N GLU A 156 18.06 -17.66 7.04
CA GLU A 156 16.95 -17.02 7.74
C GLU A 156 15.81 -16.56 6.81
N LEU A 157 16.09 -16.23 5.55
CA LEU A 157 15.06 -15.77 4.61
C LEU A 157 14.35 -16.92 3.89
N GLU A 158 14.93 -18.10 3.80
CA GLU A 158 14.26 -19.29 3.26
C GLU A 158 13.05 -19.71 4.09
N ALA A 159 13.10 -19.49 5.41
CA ALA A 159 11.99 -19.83 6.31
C ALA A 159 10.74 -18.97 6.09
N TYR A 160 10.89 -17.81 5.45
CA TYR A 160 9.80 -16.88 5.11
C TYR A 160 9.38 -16.95 3.64
N SER A 161 10.03 -17.80 2.84
CA SER A 161 9.56 -18.06 1.48
C SER A 161 8.27 -18.87 1.56
N VAL A 162 7.19 -18.34 1.00
CA VAL A 162 5.91 -19.05 0.92
C VAL A 162 6.08 -20.18 -0.09
N ALA A 163 6.39 -21.37 0.43
CA ALA A 163 6.43 -22.57 -0.40
C ALA A 163 5.04 -22.84 -1.00
N PRO A 164 4.96 -23.38 -2.22
CA PRO A 164 3.68 -23.83 -2.76
C PRO A 164 3.08 -24.90 -1.85
N ALA A 165 1.80 -24.78 -1.55
CA ALA A 165 1.03 -25.77 -0.81
C ALA A 165 0.91 -27.08 -1.58
#